data_51802a38af5b84d437ca3cb5f8648cc9
#
_entry.id   51802a38af5b84d437ca3cb5f8648cc9
#
_cell.length_a   1.000
_cell.length_b   1.000
_cell.length_c   1.000
_cell.angle_alpha   90.00
_cell.angle_beta   90.00
_cell.angle_gamma   90.00
#
_symmetry.space_group_name_H-M   'P 1'
#
loop_
_entity.id
_entity.type
_entity.pdbx_description
1 polymer ?
#
loop_
_entity_poly.entity_id
_entity_poly.type
_entity_poly.pdbx_seq_one_letter_code
_entity_poly.pdbx_strand_id
1 'polypeptide(L)' 'VPIEFKRGKGPREGGVWEPDRVQLGAQMLVLRANGYTCDHGWIAYRDARRRERVELSAELATEVLALRDRALELA' A
#
# COMPACT_ATOMS: atom_id res chain seq x y z
N VAL A 1 -0.83 12.60 1.88
CA VAL A 1 -0.11 11.45 1.31
C VAL A 1 0.39 10.55 2.43
N PRO A 2 -0.06 9.30 2.53
CA PRO A 2 0.37 8.41 3.59
C PRO A 2 1.81 7.93 3.38
N ILE A 3 2.51 7.79 4.49
CA ILE A 3 3.87 7.24 4.51
C ILE A 3 3.89 6.12 5.53
N GLU A 4 4.27 4.92 5.09
CA GLU A 4 4.39 3.75 5.96
C GLU A 4 5.87 3.47 6.19
N PHE A 5 6.24 3.31 7.46
CA PHE A 5 7.63 2.98 7.82
C PHE A 5 7.73 1.49 8.14
N LYS A 6 8.62 0.80 7.46
CA LYS A 6 8.85 -0.62 7.65
C LYS A 6 10.30 -0.86 8.05
N ARG A 7 10.50 -1.80 8.96
CA ARG A 7 11.82 -2.33 9.24
C ARG A 7 12.23 -3.25 8.10
N GLY A 8 13.51 -3.44 7.93
CA GLY A 8 14.02 -4.31 6.88
C GLY A 8 14.43 -3.54 5.66
N LYS A 9 14.87 -4.27 4.65
CA LYS A 9 15.51 -3.69 3.47
C LYS A 9 14.58 -3.60 2.26
N GLY A 10 13.42 -4.24 2.32
CA GLY A 10 12.56 -4.37 1.16
C GLY A 10 13.14 -5.32 0.13
N PRO A 11 12.50 -5.42 -1.07
CA PRO A 11 13.02 -6.27 -2.13
C PRO A 11 14.39 -5.81 -2.60
N ARG A 12 15.25 -6.78 -2.88
CA ARG A 12 16.63 -6.54 -3.35
C ARG A 12 16.68 -5.73 -4.64
N GLU A 13 15.74 -5.98 -5.51
CA GLU A 13 15.69 -5.41 -6.86
C GLU A 13 15.02 -4.05 -6.89
N GLY A 14 14.65 -3.51 -5.74
CA GLY A 14 13.88 -2.27 -5.65
C GLY A 14 12.39 -2.55 -5.58
N GLY A 15 11.60 -1.50 -5.45
CA GLY A 15 10.17 -1.62 -5.31
C GLY A 15 9.75 -1.98 -3.89
N VAL A 16 8.57 -2.57 -3.75
CA VAL A 16 7.98 -2.89 -2.45
C VAL A 16 7.50 -4.33 -2.43
N TRP A 17 7.44 -4.90 -1.21
CA TRP A 17 6.82 -6.21 -1.02
C TRP A 17 5.32 -6.10 -1.27
N GLU A 18 4.74 -7.13 -1.88
CA GLU A 18 3.31 -7.16 -2.21
C GLU A 18 2.39 -6.91 -1.00
N PRO A 19 2.60 -7.56 0.15
CA PRO A 19 1.77 -7.28 1.33
C PRO A 19 1.85 -5.82 1.78
N ASP A 20 3.02 -5.20 1.68
CA ASP A 20 3.19 -3.80 2.04
C ASP A 20 2.45 -2.89 1.06
N ARG A 21 2.50 -3.20 -0.22
CA ARG A 21 1.82 -2.45 -1.27
C ARG A 21 0.30 -2.50 -1.05
N VAL A 22 -0.24 -3.67 -0.79
CA VAL A 22 -1.68 -3.87 -0.57
C VAL A 22 -2.13 -3.15 0.70
N GLN A 23 -1.35 -3.22 1.77
CA GLN A 23 -1.65 -2.54 3.02
C GLN A 23 -1.73 -1.03 2.81
N LEU A 24 -0.76 -0.46 2.12
CA LEU A 24 -0.76 0.98 1.82
C LEU A 24 -1.93 1.34 0.91
N GLY A 25 -2.24 0.50 -0.08
CA GLY A 25 -3.40 0.68 -0.95
C GLY A 25 -4.70 0.75 -0.17
N ALA A 26 -4.86 -0.11 0.83
CA ALA A 26 -6.03 -0.10 1.70
C ALA A 26 -6.14 1.22 2.47
N GLN A 27 -5.03 1.72 3.01
CA GLN A 27 -5.00 3.01 3.70
C GLN A 27 -5.40 4.16 2.77
N MET A 28 -4.89 4.15 1.55
CA MET A 28 -5.22 5.19 0.57
C MET A 28 -6.70 5.19 0.20
N LEU A 29 -7.31 4.01 0.06
CA LEU A 29 -8.74 3.90 -0.21
C LEU A 29 -9.58 4.42 0.96
N VAL A 30 -9.17 4.15 2.19
CA VAL A 30 -9.84 4.69 3.38
C VAL A 30 -9.78 6.22 3.39
N LEU A 31 -8.63 6.80 3.08
CA LEU A 31 -8.48 8.24 3.01
C LEU A 31 -9.41 8.84 1.96
N ARG A 32 -9.49 8.24 0.78
CA ARG A 32 -10.38 8.72 -0.28
C ARG A 32 -11.86 8.61 0.14
N ALA A 33 -12.22 7.54 0.83
CA ALA A 33 -13.58 7.36 1.32
C ALA A 33 -13.98 8.42 2.36
N ASN A 34 -12.99 9.00 3.04
CA ASN A 34 -13.20 10.07 4.01
C ASN A 34 -13.01 11.48 3.42
N GLY A 35 -13.00 11.60 2.11
CA GLY A 35 -12.97 12.88 1.44
C GLY A 35 -11.59 13.46 1.18
N TYR A 36 -10.53 12.73 1.48
CA TYR A 36 -9.17 13.20 1.20
C TYR A 36 -8.76 12.86 -0.23
N THR A 37 -8.02 13.76 -0.85
CA THR A 37 -7.42 13.49 -2.15
C THR A 37 -6.15 12.67 -1.92
N CYS A 38 -6.11 11.48 -2.49
CA CYS A 38 -4.97 10.57 -2.31
C CYS A 38 -4.81 9.71 -3.54
N ASP A 39 -3.71 9.89 -4.28
CA ASP A 39 -3.42 9.13 -5.48
C ASP A 39 -2.12 8.33 -5.37
N HIS A 40 -1.34 8.54 -4.32
CA HIS A 40 -0.11 7.80 -4.08
C HIS A 40 0.24 7.82 -2.60
N GLY A 41 1.16 6.95 -2.23
CA GLY A 41 1.75 6.90 -0.91
C GLY A 41 3.21 6.47 -1.02
N TRP A 42 3.86 6.36 0.12
CA TRP A 42 5.27 5.99 0.19
C TRP A 42 5.46 4.89 1.21
N ILE A 43 6.38 3.99 0.91
CA ILE A 43 6.86 3.01 1.89
C ILE A 43 8.34 3.25 2.09
N ALA A 44 8.72 3.51 3.34
CA ALA A 44 10.10 3.75 3.73
C ALA A 44 10.67 2.49 4.38
N TYR A 45 11.67 1.88 3.74
CA TYR A 45 12.39 0.74 4.29
C TYR A 45 13.62 1.25 5.03
N ARG A 46 13.56 1.20 6.36
CA ARG A 46 14.55 1.85 7.23
C ARG A 46 15.95 1.28 7.07
N ASP A 47 16.06 -0.04 6.95
CA ASP A 47 17.38 -0.68 6.90
C ASP A 47 18.07 -0.50 5.55
N ALA A 48 17.32 -0.19 4.51
CA ALA A 48 17.88 0.13 3.19
C ALA A 48 17.98 1.64 2.95
N ARG A 49 17.47 2.45 3.89
CA ARG A 49 17.45 3.93 3.80
C ARG A 49 16.86 4.41 2.49
N ARG A 50 15.77 3.79 2.06
CA ARG A 50 15.11 4.19 0.82
C ARG A 50 13.60 4.30 1.01
N ARG A 51 12.99 5.09 0.13
CA ARG A 51 11.55 5.23 0.04
C ARG A 51 11.11 4.81 -1.35
N GLU A 52 9.99 4.12 -1.41
CA GLU A 52 9.40 3.67 -2.66
C GLU A 52 8.02 4.30 -2.79
N ARG A 53 7.74 4.89 -3.95
CA ARG A 53 6.45 5.47 -4.26
C ARG A 53 5.49 4.37 -4.71
N VAL A 54 4.27 4.39 -4.19
CA VAL A 54 3.22 3.45 -4.57
C VAL A 54 2.03 4.24 -5.11
N GLU A 55 1.71 4.03 -6.37
CA GLU A 55 0.55 4.68 -6.99
C GLU A 55 -0.72 3.93 -6.63
N LEU A 56 -1.80 4.67 -6.34
CA LEU A 56 -3.12 4.07 -6.18
C LEU A 56 -3.75 3.92 -7.57
N SER A 57 -3.30 2.90 -8.29
CA SER A 57 -3.82 2.57 -9.61
C SER A 57 -5.15 1.84 -9.51
N ALA A 58 -5.87 1.75 -10.62
CA ALA A 58 -7.08 0.94 -10.69
C ALA A 58 -6.79 -0.52 -10.37
N GLU A 59 -5.64 -1.01 -10.81
CA GLU A 59 -5.19 -2.37 -10.52
C GLU A 59 -5.00 -2.62 -9.03
N LEU A 60 -4.30 -1.72 -8.34
CA LEU A 60 -4.10 -1.84 -6.90
C LEU A 60 -5.43 -1.75 -6.14
N ALA A 61 -6.29 -0.82 -6.51
CA ALA A 61 -7.60 -0.69 -5.89
C ALA A 61 -8.42 -1.98 -6.05
N THR A 62 -8.38 -2.59 -7.24
CA THR A 62 -9.08 -3.85 -7.50
C THR A 62 -8.53 -4.97 -6.63
N GLU A 63 -7.21 -5.09 -6.49
CA GLU A 63 -6.58 -6.09 -5.63
C GLU A 63 -6.98 -5.95 -4.17
N VAL A 64 -6.98 -4.72 -3.66
CA VAL A 64 -7.36 -4.45 -2.26
C VAL A 64 -8.81 -4.83 -2.03
N LEU A 65 -9.72 -4.45 -2.92
CA LEU A 65 -11.13 -4.77 -2.80
C LEU A 65 -11.40 -6.27 -2.90
N ALA A 66 -10.69 -6.96 -3.76
CA ALA A 66 -10.80 -8.41 -3.89
C ALA A 66 -10.37 -9.13 -2.61
N LEU A 67 -9.29 -8.68 -1.98
CA LEU A 67 -8.83 -9.26 -0.72
C LEU A 67 -9.81 -8.99 0.41
N ARG A 68 -10.41 -7.81 0.46
CA ARG A 68 -11.45 -7.49 1.43
C ARG A 68 -12.66 -8.40 1.27
N ASP A 69 -13.11 -8.61 0.03
CA ASP A 69 -14.26 -9.45 -0.23
C ASP A 69 -13.99 -10.90 0.17
N ARG A 70 -12.78 -11.41 -0.08
CA ARG A 70 -12.37 -12.75 0.35
C ARG A 70 -12.38 -12.88 1.88
N ALA A 71 -11.91 -11.86 2.58
CA ALA A 71 -11.92 -11.85 4.03
C ALA A 71 -13.34 -11.90 4.58
N LEU A 72 -14.27 -11.17 3.95
CA LEU A 72 -15.68 -11.18 4.35
C LEU A 72 -16.34 -12.54 4.09
N GLU A 73 -15.98 -13.22 3.01
CA GLU A 73 -16.49 -14.56 2.71
C GLU A 73 -16.03 -15.60 3.74
N LEU A 74 -14.83 -15.41 4.28
CA LEU A 74 -14.27 -16.33 5.26
C LEU A 74 -14.77 -16.06 6.69
N ALA A 75 -15.36 -14.92 6.90
CA ALA A 75 -15.93 -14.56 8.18
C ALA A 75 -17.34 -15.13 8.33
#